data_9c673e3304ce94351e56cd80a4252658
#
_entry.id   9c673e3304ce94351e56cd80a4252658
#
_cell.length_a   1.000
_cell.length_b   1.000
_cell.length_c   1.000
_cell.angle_alpha   90.00
_cell.angle_beta   90.00
_cell.angle_gamma   90.00
#
_symmetry.space_group_name_H-M   'P 1'
#
loop_
_entity.id
_entity.type
_entity.pdbx_description
1 polymer ?
#
loop_
_entity_poly.entity_id
_entity_poly.type
_entity_poly.pdbx_seq_one_letter_code
_entity_poly.pdbx_strand_id
1 'polypeptide(L)'
;MATNVVTMQQLLEAGAHFGHQTHRWNPRMKPYIFGDRNGVHIIDLSQTVPLFSRALDFVTQTVQRGGKVLFVGTKRQAQDAVAEAARVSGQHFVNHRWLGGMLTNWKTISNSIKRLKTLEEQLSGDTAGLTKKEVLQLTRERDKLEKSLGGIRDMGGLPDIMFVVDTNKEELAIKEANVLGIPVVAILDSNLTSSQFRHRQSSSPRSSFRSSRSSNSDPSGIAFPVPGNDDASRAIRLYTDAVAEAVSNGRTGNAAARGEDIGSMAEPPAEVALEA
;
A
#
# COMPACT_ATOMS: atom_id res chain seq x y z
N MET A 1 9.95 -19.31 -9.95
CA MET A 1 9.80 -18.13 -10.81
C MET A 1 10.59 -17.02 -10.14
N ALA A 2 11.50 -16.35 -10.86
CA ALA A 2 12.31 -15.28 -10.28
C ALA A 2 11.38 -14.11 -9.96
N THR A 3 11.22 -13.80 -8.68
CA THR A 3 10.64 -12.53 -8.25
C THR A 3 11.51 -11.43 -8.84
N ASN A 4 10.90 -10.47 -9.48
CA ASN A 4 11.58 -9.31 -10.04
C ASN A 4 12.22 -8.54 -8.87
N VAL A 5 13.47 -8.87 -8.60
CA VAL A 5 14.19 -8.32 -7.45
C VAL A 5 14.56 -6.89 -7.81
N VAL A 6 13.97 -5.93 -7.11
CA VAL A 6 14.39 -4.53 -7.22
C VAL A 6 15.88 -4.43 -6.94
N THR A 7 16.64 -3.96 -7.93
CA THR A 7 18.09 -3.89 -7.83
C THR A 7 18.53 -2.65 -7.03
N MET A 8 19.71 -2.75 -6.41
CA MET A 8 20.32 -1.59 -5.73
C MET A 8 20.50 -0.40 -6.68
N GLN A 9 20.82 -0.66 -7.95
CA GLN A 9 21.00 0.36 -8.98
C GLN A 9 19.68 1.13 -9.22
N GLN A 10 18.55 0.43 -9.37
CA GLN A 10 17.24 1.05 -9.53
C GLN A 10 16.86 1.92 -8.34
N LEU A 11 17.13 1.46 -7.11
CA LEU A 11 16.90 2.25 -5.90
C LEU A 11 17.78 3.50 -5.85
N LEU A 12 19.04 3.37 -6.27
CA LEU A 12 19.96 4.52 -6.32
C LEU A 12 19.51 5.57 -7.33
N GLU A 13 19.14 5.14 -8.55
CA GLU A 13 18.64 6.01 -9.63
C GLU A 13 17.32 6.69 -9.27
N ALA A 14 16.45 5.99 -8.54
CA ALA A 14 15.21 6.54 -8.02
C ALA A 14 15.42 7.54 -6.85
N GLY A 15 16.62 7.59 -6.27
CA GLY A 15 16.93 8.45 -5.13
C GLY A 15 16.42 7.91 -3.79
N ALA A 16 16.23 6.61 -3.68
CA ALA A 16 15.76 5.94 -2.47
C ALA A 16 16.71 6.06 -1.27
N HIS A 17 17.99 6.36 -1.54
CA HIS A 17 19.05 6.51 -0.54
C HIS A 17 19.05 7.87 0.19
N PHE A 18 18.34 8.86 -0.32
CA PHE A 18 18.24 10.15 0.36
C PHE A 18 17.25 10.10 1.51
N GLY A 19 17.70 10.42 2.69
CA GLY A 19 16.84 10.65 3.84
C GLY A 19 16.59 12.15 4.08
N HIS A 20 16.17 12.48 5.28
CA HIS A 20 15.91 13.83 5.71
C HIS A 20 17.17 14.51 6.27
N GLN A 21 17.06 15.81 6.54
CA GLN A 21 18.12 16.62 7.15
C GLN A 21 18.50 16.07 8.53
N THR A 22 19.79 16.15 8.87
CA THR A 22 20.38 15.55 10.08
C THR A 22 19.70 15.98 11.38
N HIS A 23 19.17 17.21 11.47
CA HIS A 23 18.47 17.68 12.67
C HIS A 23 17.04 17.11 12.84
N ARG A 24 16.47 16.45 11.82
CA ARG A 24 15.11 15.87 11.83
C ARG A 24 15.09 14.35 11.97
N TRP A 25 16.21 13.74 12.20
CA TRP A 25 16.31 12.29 12.22
C TRP A 25 15.83 11.65 13.53
N ASN A 26 15.47 10.38 13.44
CA ASN A 26 15.21 9.56 14.63
C ASN A 26 16.43 8.70 14.96
N PRO A 27 16.94 8.71 16.21
CA PRO A 27 18.07 7.87 16.62
C PRO A 27 17.87 6.37 16.39
N ARG A 28 16.63 5.88 16.34
CA ARG A 28 16.32 4.48 16.07
C ARG A 28 16.62 4.07 14.63
N MET A 29 16.70 5.04 13.71
CA MET A 29 17.11 4.78 12.32
C MET A 29 18.62 4.62 12.17
N LYS A 30 19.41 4.85 13.23
CA LYS A 30 20.89 4.73 13.21
C LYS A 30 21.40 3.45 12.54
N PRO A 31 20.81 2.25 12.75
CA PRO A 31 21.28 1.02 12.09
C PRO A 31 21.12 1.02 10.56
N TYR A 32 20.22 1.84 10.02
CA TYR A 32 19.86 1.91 8.60
C TYR A 32 20.45 3.12 7.88
N ILE A 33 21.19 3.97 8.61
CA ILE A 33 21.85 5.13 8.05
C ILE A 33 23.31 4.79 7.77
N PHE A 34 23.72 4.92 6.51
CA PHE A 34 25.09 4.74 6.06
C PHE A 34 26.00 5.89 6.53
N GLY A 35 25.50 7.12 6.49
CA GLY A 35 26.23 8.32 6.84
C GLY A 35 25.42 9.57 6.55
N ASP A 36 26.08 10.72 6.51
CA ASP A 36 25.50 11.98 6.07
C ASP A 36 26.36 12.67 5.02
N ARG A 37 25.71 13.42 4.14
CA ARG A 37 26.38 14.25 3.13
C ARG A 37 25.62 15.56 2.99
N ASN A 38 26.32 16.67 3.09
CA ASN A 38 25.74 18.02 3.01
C ASN A 38 24.57 18.24 3.99
N GLY A 39 24.62 17.66 5.20
CA GLY A 39 23.56 17.78 6.20
C GLY A 39 22.31 16.95 5.94
N VAL A 40 22.36 16.00 4.99
CA VAL A 40 21.29 15.04 4.69
C VAL A 40 21.77 13.64 4.98
N HIS A 41 20.96 12.83 5.68
CA HIS A 41 21.27 11.42 5.92
C HIS A 41 21.18 10.60 4.64
N ILE A 42 22.09 9.63 4.52
CA ILE A 42 22.10 8.64 3.45
C ILE A 42 21.67 7.30 4.04
N ILE A 43 20.63 6.73 3.48
CA ILE A 43 20.09 5.42 3.89
C ILE A 43 20.91 4.31 3.24
N ASP A 44 21.19 3.25 4.00
CA ASP A 44 21.95 2.09 3.55
C ASP A 44 21.08 1.16 2.69
N LEU A 45 21.22 1.27 1.37
CA LEU A 45 20.50 0.43 0.41
C LEU A 45 20.90 -1.05 0.47
N SER A 46 22.07 -1.39 1.00
CA SER A 46 22.49 -2.79 1.14
C SER A 46 21.57 -3.56 2.12
N GLN A 47 20.97 -2.86 3.08
CA GLN A 47 19.96 -3.40 3.97
C GLN A 47 18.54 -3.28 3.40
N THR A 48 18.27 -2.23 2.63
CA THR A 48 16.94 -2.00 2.02
C THR A 48 16.57 -3.13 1.05
N VAL A 49 17.49 -3.53 0.15
CA VAL A 49 17.22 -4.55 -0.86
C VAL A 49 16.72 -5.88 -0.23
N PRO A 50 17.44 -6.52 0.70
CA PRO A 50 16.98 -7.78 1.29
C PRO A 50 15.72 -7.65 2.14
N LEU A 51 15.51 -6.50 2.82
CA LEU A 51 14.30 -6.26 3.59
C LEU A 51 13.09 -6.09 2.67
N PHE A 52 13.26 -5.35 1.58
CA PHE A 52 12.19 -5.16 0.60
C PHE A 52 11.85 -6.45 -0.14
N SER A 53 12.85 -7.24 -0.55
CA SER A 53 12.61 -8.55 -1.16
C SER A 53 11.77 -9.47 -0.26
N ARG A 54 12.09 -9.54 1.04
CA ARG A 54 11.28 -10.32 2.01
C ARG A 54 9.85 -9.80 2.12
N ALA A 55 9.66 -8.48 2.06
CA ALA A 55 8.32 -7.88 2.07
C ALA A 55 7.54 -8.26 0.81
N LEU A 56 8.16 -8.22 -0.37
CA LEU A 56 7.55 -8.61 -1.65
C LEU A 56 7.18 -10.10 -1.66
N ASP A 57 8.06 -10.97 -1.16
CA ASP A 57 7.79 -12.41 -1.04
C ASP A 57 6.57 -12.67 -0.14
N PHE A 58 6.46 -11.95 0.98
CA PHE A 58 5.32 -12.07 1.88
C PHE A 58 4.02 -11.59 1.23
N VAL A 59 4.05 -10.47 0.49
CA VAL A 59 2.91 -9.97 -0.29
C VAL A 59 2.47 -11.03 -1.30
N THR A 60 3.41 -11.56 -2.10
CA THR A 60 3.13 -12.58 -3.11
C THR A 60 2.48 -13.82 -2.49
N GLN A 61 3.02 -14.35 -1.40
CA GLN A 61 2.48 -15.52 -0.71
C GLN A 61 1.07 -15.28 -0.14
N THR A 62 0.80 -14.07 0.37
CA THR A 62 -0.51 -13.74 0.91
C THR A 62 -1.55 -13.63 -0.21
N VAL A 63 -1.20 -13.00 -1.32
CA VAL A 63 -2.09 -12.89 -2.49
C VAL A 63 -2.32 -14.25 -3.15
N GLN A 64 -1.32 -15.13 -3.20
CA GLN A 64 -1.49 -16.52 -3.65
C GLN A 64 -2.56 -17.30 -2.85
N ARG A 65 -2.75 -16.94 -1.59
CA ARG A 65 -3.82 -17.51 -0.73
C ARG A 65 -5.17 -16.80 -0.90
N GLY A 66 -5.26 -15.84 -1.81
CA GLY A 66 -6.46 -15.04 -2.04
C GLY A 66 -6.59 -13.82 -1.11
N GLY A 67 -5.50 -13.43 -0.42
CA GLY A 67 -5.48 -12.28 0.47
C GLY A 67 -5.56 -10.95 -0.28
N LYS A 68 -6.10 -9.93 0.39
CA LYS A 68 -6.28 -8.56 -0.12
C LYS A 68 -5.22 -7.64 0.42
N VAL A 69 -4.70 -6.78 -0.45
CA VAL A 69 -3.70 -5.77 -0.11
C VAL A 69 -4.35 -4.39 -0.09
N LEU A 70 -4.10 -3.60 0.95
CA LEU A 70 -4.53 -2.22 1.03
C LEU A 70 -3.30 -1.30 0.90
N PHE A 71 -3.26 -0.53 -0.17
CA PHE A 71 -2.25 0.50 -0.37
C PHE A 71 -2.66 1.79 0.33
N VAL A 72 -1.78 2.35 1.16
CA VAL A 72 -2.04 3.58 1.93
C VAL A 72 -0.94 4.59 1.69
N GLY A 73 -1.32 5.78 1.27
CA GLY A 73 -0.38 6.88 1.05
C GLY A 73 -1.10 8.19 0.81
N THR A 74 -1.30 8.98 1.87
CA THR A 74 -2.00 10.27 1.80
C THR A 74 -1.06 11.43 1.48
N LYS A 75 0.25 11.18 1.40
CA LYS A 75 1.25 12.18 1.00
C LYS A 75 1.02 12.58 -0.46
N ARG A 76 1.06 13.88 -0.74
CA ARG A 76 0.79 14.40 -2.08
C ARG A 76 1.62 13.72 -3.18
N GLN A 77 2.87 13.41 -2.88
CA GLN A 77 3.78 12.73 -3.81
C GLN A 77 3.42 11.25 -4.05
N ALA A 78 2.70 10.64 -3.11
CA ALA A 78 2.32 9.23 -3.15
C ALA A 78 0.91 8.98 -3.71
N GLN A 79 0.03 9.99 -3.70
CA GLN A 79 -1.40 9.84 -4.00
C GLN A 79 -1.67 9.15 -5.33
N ASP A 80 -1.00 9.60 -6.40
CA ASP A 80 -1.22 9.09 -7.75
C ASP A 80 -0.58 7.72 -7.95
N ALA A 81 0.67 7.55 -7.47
CA ALA A 81 1.40 6.29 -7.57
C ALA A 81 0.68 5.15 -6.84
N VAL A 82 0.20 5.41 -5.62
CA VAL A 82 -0.57 4.46 -4.81
C VAL A 82 -1.88 4.06 -5.50
N ALA A 83 -2.61 5.04 -6.06
CA ALA A 83 -3.87 4.76 -6.75
C ALA A 83 -3.65 3.98 -8.06
N GLU A 84 -2.62 4.32 -8.83
CA GLU A 84 -2.26 3.65 -10.08
C GLU A 84 -1.85 2.20 -9.82
N ALA A 85 -0.91 1.97 -8.89
CA ALA A 85 -0.43 0.65 -8.52
C ALA A 85 -1.56 -0.27 -8.02
N ALA A 86 -2.46 0.26 -7.19
CA ALA A 86 -3.61 -0.51 -6.70
C ALA A 86 -4.60 -0.85 -7.81
N ARG A 87 -4.85 0.06 -8.76
CA ARG A 87 -5.73 -0.21 -9.91
C ARG A 87 -5.15 -1.26 -10.84
N VAL A 88 -3.87 -1.14 -11.19
CA VAL A 88 -3.18 -2.11 -12.07
C VAL A 88 -3.18 -3.50 -11.44
N SER A 89 -2.94 -3.60 -10.15
CA SER A 89 -2.94 -4.88 -9.42
C SER A 89 -4.33 -5.38 -9.02
N GLY A 90 -5.40 -4.60 -9.26
CA GLY A 90 -6.78 -4.93 -8.87
C GLY A 90 -6.95 -5.03 -7.35
N GLN A 91 -6.23 -4.18 -6.61
CA GLN A 91 -6.26 -4.09 -5.17
C GLN A 91 -6.89 -2.77 -4.69
N HIS A 92 -6.89 -2.54 -3.39
CA HIS A 92 -7.58 -1.43 -2.75
C HIS A 92 -6.59 -0.36 -2.31
N PHE A 93 -7.04 0.90 -2.23
CA PHE A 93 -6.17 1.99 -1.83
C PHE A 93 -6.88 3.08 -1.03
N VAL A 94 -6.10 3.82 -0.24
CA VAL A 94 -6.47 5.07 0.42
C VAL A 94 -5.37 6.10 0.13
N ASN A 95 -5.69 7.10 -0.70
CA ASN A 95 -4.70 8.06 -1.19
C ASN A 95 -4.96 9.52 -0.80
N HIS A 96 -6.10 9.85 -0.17
CA HIS A 96 -6.38 11.23 0.22
C HIS A 96 -6.34 11.44 1.72
N ARG A 97 -7.23 10.82 2.46
CA ARG A 97 -7.30 10.98 3.91
C ARG A 97 -7.72 9.68 4.56
N TRP A 98 -6.95 9.26 5.55
CA TRP A 98 -7.36 8.18 6.43
C TRP A 98 -8.46 8.67 7.38
N LEU A 99 -9.60 8.00 7.38
CA LEU A 99 -10.68 8.28 8.33
C LEU A 99 -10.44 7.45 9.60
N GLY A 100 -10.49 8.09 10.76
CA GLY A 100 -10.35 7.36 12.03
C GLY A 100 -11.42 6.28 12.15
N GLY A 101 -11.00 5.06 12.52
CA GLY A 101 -11.88 3.90 12.58
C GLY A 101 -12.11 3.20 11.24
N MET A 102 -11.30 3.51 10.20
CA MET A 102 -11.49 2.93 8.86
C MET A 102 -11.42 1.39 8.86
N LEU A 103 -10.56 0.81 9.66
CA LEU A 103 -10.48 -0.64 9.84
C LEU A 103 -11.18 -1.10 11.13
N THR A 104 -10.94 -0.44 12.24
CA THR A 104 -11.47 -0.83 13.55
C THR A 104 -12.98 -0.65 13.67
N ASN A 105 -13.58 0.27 12.90
CA ASN A 105 -15.03 0.48 12.83
C ASN A 105 -15.56 0.24 11.40
N TRP A 106 -15.19 -0.90 10.82
CA TRP A 106 -15.55 -1.27 9.45
C TRP A 106 -17.06 -1.23 9.18
N LYS A 107 -17.90 -1.53 10.19
CA LYS A 107 -19.36 -1.49 10.04
C LYS A 107 -19.85 -0.08 9.66
N THR A 108 -19.33 0.96 10.31
CA THR A 108 -19.69 2.36 10.01
C THR A 108 -19.16 2.77 8.64
N ILE A 109 -17.93 2.39 8.30
CA ILE A 109 -17.34 2.66 6.99
C ILE A 109 -18.13 1.96 5.87
N SER A 110 -18.53 0.72 6.07
CA SER A 110 -19.39 -0.02 5.12
C SER A 110 -20.73 0.68 4.87
N ASN A 111 -21.34 1.28 5.90
CA ASN A 111 -22.55 2.09 5.72
C ASN A 111 -22.28 3.37 4.91
N SER A 112 -21.13 4.00 5.12
CA SER A 112 -20.71 5.17 4.31
C SER A 112 -20.44 4.79 2.85
N ILE A 113 -19.89 3.61 2.59
CA ILE A 113 -19.70 3.07 1.24
C ILE A 113 -21.08 2.79 0.59
N LYS A 114 -22.02 2.22 1.32
CA LYS A 114 -23.40 2.03 0.82
C LYS A 114 -24.03 3.36 0.46
N ARG A 115 -23.86 4.39 1.32
CA ARG A 115 -24.36 5.74 1.05
C ARG A 115 -23.75 6.32 -0.23
N LEU A 116 -22.43 6.12 -0.46
CA LEU A 116 -21.76 6.52 -1.70
C LEU A 116 -22.44 5.86 -2.92
N LYS A 117 -22.63 4.54 -2.91
CA LYS A 117 -23.29 3.82 -4.00
C LYS A 117 -24.72 4.33 -4.25
N THR A 118 -25.49 4.57 -3.19
CA THR A 118 -26.84 5.15 -3.31
C THR A 118 -26.82 6.57 -3.93
N LEU A 119 -25.83 7.40 -3.58
CA LEU A 119 -25.66 8.73 -4.18
C LEU A 119 -25.28 8.65 -5.66
N GLU A 120 -24.44 7.71 -6.03
CA GLU A 120 -24.09 7.44 -7.45
C GLU A 120 -25.32 7.01 -8.24
N GLU A 121 -26.12 6.10 -7.71
CA GLU A 121 -27.38 5.64 -8.32
C GLU A 121 -28.38 6.77 -8.48
N GLN A 122 -28.55 7.61 -7.44
CA GLN A 122 -29.46 8.78 -7.49
C GLN A 122 -29.02 9.84 -8.50
N LEU A 123 -27.70 10.06 -8.65
CA LEU A 123 -27.15 11.05 -9.58
C LEU A 123 -27.06 10.53 -11.03
N SER A 124 -27.00 9.21 -11.24
CA SER A 124 -27.01 8.57 -12.56
C SER A 124 -28.42 8.32 -13.09
N GLY A 125 -29.42 8.27 -12.19
CA GLY A 125 -30.83 8.11 -12.54
C GLY A 125 -31.49 9.43 -12.98
N ASP A 126 -32.83 9.39 -13.10
CA ASP A 126 -33.61 10.56 -13.46
C ASP A 126 -33.63 11.58 -12.31
N THR A 127 -32.98 12.70 -12.52
CA THR A 127 -32.92 13.83 -11.57
C THR A 127 -34.07 14.84 -11.76
N ALA A 128 -35.05 14.53 -12.63
CA ALA A 128 -36.15 15.47 -13.00
C ALA A 128 -36.99 15.94 -11.79
N GLY A 129 -36.97 15.19 -10.69
CA GLY A 129 -37.68 15.57 -9.45
C GLY A 129 -36.88 16.43 -8.46
N LEU A 130 -35.58 16.67 -8.72
CA LEU A 130 -34.70 17.40 -7.81
C LEU A 130 -34.42 18.82 -8.27
N THR A 131 -34.34 19.75 -7.33
CA THR A 131 -33.91 21.13 -7.64
C THR A 131 -32.40 21.15 -7.95
N LYS A 132 -31.95 22.12 -8.75
CA LYS A 132 -30.50 22.29 -9.08
C LYS A 132 -29.64 22.43 -7.83
N LYS A 133 -30.16 23.00 -6.76
CA LYS A 133 -29.48 23.16 -5.48
C LYS A 133 -29.25 21.79 -4.79
N GLU A 134 -30.26 20.94 -4.79
CA GLU A 134 -30.20 19.60 -4.22
C GLU A 134 -29.21 18.73 -4.99
N VAL A 135 -29.28 18.73 -6.32
CA VAL A 135 -28.31 18.00 -7.19
C VAL A 135 -26.88 18.43 -6.87
N LEU A 136 -26.63 19.75 -6.75
CA LEU A 136 -25.31 20.27 -6.40
C LEU A 136 -24.85 19.81 -5.01
N GLN A 137 -25.75 19.75 -4.04
CA GLN A 137 -25.43 19.29 -2.68
C GLN A 137 -25.10 17.79 -2.67
N LEU A 138 -25.90 16.97 -3.33
CA LEU A 138 -25.66 15.53 -3.46
C LEU A 138 -24.33 15.23 -4.20
N THR A 139 -24.05 16.00 -5.25
CA THR A 139 -22.78 15.90 -5.98
C THR A 139 -21.58 16.20 -5.08
N ARG A 140 -21.65 17.26 -4.27
CA ARG A 140 -20.58 17.59 -3.32
C ARG A 140 -20.40 16.53 -2.24
N GLU A 141 -21.50 15.93 -1.75
CA GLU A 141 -21.46 14.84 -0.79
C GLU A 141 -20.81 13.60 -1.41
N ARG A 142 -21.23 13.21 -2.62
CA ARG A 142 -20.62 12.11 -3.38
C ARG A 142 -19.11 12.31 -3.57
N ASP A 143 -18.69 13.48 -4.07
CA ASP A 143 -17.29 13.78 -4.36
C ASP A 143 -16.43 13.74 -3.09
N LYS A 144 -16.97 14.16 -1.95
CA LYS A 144 -16.30 14.08 -0.66
C LYS A 144 -16.10 12.62 -0.21
N LEU A 145 -17.14 11.80 -0.37
CA LEU A 145 -17.07 10.37 -0.01
C LEU A 145 -16.18 9.60 -0.99
N GLU A 146 -16.28 9.88 -2.28
CA GLU A 146 -15.46 9.26 -3.32
C GLU A 146 -13.96 9.49 -3.09
N LYS A 147 -13.55 10.72 -2.77
CA LYS A 147 -12.15 11.02 -2.42
C LYS A 147 -11.61 10.21 -1.24
N SER A 148 -12.47 9.90 -0.26
CA SER A 148 -12.02 9.23 0.97
C SER A 148 -12.20 7.72 0.93
N LEU A 149 -13.22 7.21 0.24
CA LEU A 149 -13.65 5.82 0.28
C LEU A 149 -13.65 5.12 -1.08
N GLY A 150 -13.48 5.86 -2.18
CA GLY A 150 -13.54 5.31 -3.54
C GLY A 150 -12.60 4.14 -3.75
N GLY A 151 -11.38 4.20 -3.23
CA GLY A 151 -10.39 3.13 -3.38
C GLY A 151 -10.68 1.86 -2.56
N ILE A 152 -11.59 1.92 -1.60
CA ILE A 152 -11.98 0.76 -0.77
C ILE A 152 -13.44 0.32 -1.00
N ARG A 153 -14.11 0.89 -2.01
CA ARG A 153 -15.53 0.64 -2.31
C ARG A 153 -15.88 -0.84 -2.49
N ASP A 154 -14.99 -1.59 -3.11
CA ASP A 154 -15.21 -3.00 -3.44
C ASP A 154 -14.40 -3.97 -2.57
N MET A 155 -13.77 -3.48 -1.51
CA MET A 155 -12.93 -4.30 -0.61
C MET A 155 -13.74 -5.38 0.11
N GLY A 156 -14.99 -5.11 0.47
CA GLY A 156 -15.93 -6.07 1.05
C GLY A 156 -15.62 -6.54 2.47
N GLY A 157 -14.45 -6.23 3.03
CA GLY A 157 -14.01 -6.65 4.36
C GLY A 157 -12.66 -6.02 4.72
N LEU A 158 -12.03 -6.53 5.77
CA LEU A 158 -10.69 -6.10 6.18
C LEU A 158 -9.63 -6.63 5.21
N PRO A 159 -8.53 -5.89 5.00
CA PRO A 159 -7.39 -6.36 4.21
C PRO A 159 -6.54 -7.35 5.01
N ASP A 160 -5.80 -8.22 4.30
CA ASP A 160 -4.88 -9.19 4.90
C ASP A 160 -3.47 -8.62 5.06
N ILE A 161 -3.12 -7.61 4.26
CA ILE A 161 -1.87 -6.85 4.33
C ILE A 161 -2.15 -5.37 4.09
N MET A 162 -1.39 -4.52 4.75
CA MET A 162 -1.37 -3.09 4.49
C MET A 162 0.03 -2.66 4.04
N PHE A 163 0.12 -2.00 2.88
CA PHE A 163 1.34 -1.34 2.40
C PHE A 163 1.23 0.16 2.63
N VAL A 164 2.19 0.74 3.34
CA VAL A 164 2.14 2.14 3.80
C VAL A 164 3.33 2.92 3.27
N VAL A 165 3.05 4.06 2.66
CA VAL A 165 4.04 5.08 2.30
C VAL A 165 3.91 6.24 3.26
N ASP A 166 5.04 6.67 3.88
CA ASP A 166 5.09 7.70 4.93
C ASP A 166 4.36 7.34 6.24
N THR A 167 5.09 6.63 7.08
CA THR A 167 4.57 6.17 8.38
C THR A 167 4.22 7.29 9.35
N ASN A 168 4.84 8.47 9.23
CA ASN A 168 4.55 9.61 10.10
C ASN A 168 3.14 10.17 9.87
N LYS A 169 2.70 10.22 8.62
CA LYS A 169 1.33 10.65 8.28
C LYS A 169 0.30 9.58 8.56
N GLU A 170 0.66 8.32 8.35
CA GLU A 170 -0.24 7.17 8.43
C GLU A 170 -0.20 6.47 9.79
N GLU A 171 0.26 7.16 10.84
CA GLU A 171 0.37 6.59 12.20
C GLU A 171 -0.96 5.98 12.69
N LEU A 172 -2.08 6.64 12.38
CA LEU A 172 -3.40 6.17 12.77
C LEU A 172 -3.77 4.86 12.05
N ALA A 173 -3.46 4.75 10.76
CA ALA A 173 -3.68 3.55 9.97
C ALA A 173 -2.88 2.36 10.52
N ILE A 174 -1.61 2.59 10.85
CA ILE A 174 -0.73 1.58 11.42
C ILE A 174 -1.24 1.12 12.79
N LYS A 175 -1.69 2.04 13.65
CA LYS A 175 -2.28 1.70 14.95
C LYS A 175 -3.52 0.84 14.81
N GLU A 176 -4.41 1.18 13.87
CA GLU A 176 -5.62 0.39 13.61
C GLU A 176 -5.30 -1.01 13.08
N ALA A 177 -4.35 -1.12 12.15
CA ALA A 177 -3.89 -2.40 11.64
C ALA A 177 -3.33 -3.29 12.75
N ASN A 178 -2.54 -2.71 13.66
CA ASN A 178 -1.98 -3.43 14.80
C ASN A 178 -3.04 -3.96 15.76
N VAL A 179 -4.05 -3.16 16.07
CA VAL A 179 -5.18 -3.58 16.91
C VAL A 179 -5.88 -4.79 16.32
N LEU A 180 -5.95 -4.87 14.98
CA LEU A 180 -6.60 -5.97 14.26
C LEU A 180 -5.64 -7.12 13.91
N GLY A 181 -4.34 -6.98 14.19
CA GLY A 181 -3.32 -7.98 13.84
C GLY A 181 -3.03 -8.07 12.34
N ILE A 182 -3.30 -7.01 11.57
CA ILE A 182 -3.02 -6.95 10.15
C ILE A 182 -1.53 -6.60 9.95
N PRO A 183 -0.75 -7.43 9.25
CA PRO A 183 0.66 -7.15 9.00
C PRO A 183 0.83 -5.91 8.11
N VAL A 184 1.78 -5.06 8.51
CA VAL A 184 2.10 -3.81 7.81
C VAL A 184 3.47 -3.90 7.16
N VAL A 185 3.53 -3.62 5.87
CA VAL A 185 4.74 -3.32 5.10
C VAL A 185 4.84 -1.81 4.99
N ALA A 186 5.92 -1.20 5.45
CA ALA A 186 6.02 0.25 5.45
C ALA A 186 7.38 0.76 4.99
N ILE A 187 7.36 1.83 4.20
CA ILE A 187 8.57 2.58 3.83
C ILE A 187 8.93 3.50 5.00
N LEU A 188 10.19 3.45 5.41
CA LEU A 188 10.71 4.14 6.57
C LEU A 188 11.80 5.14 6.17
N ASP A 189 11.53 6.42 6.32
CA ASP A 189 12.54 7.46 6.15
C ASP A 189 13.29 7.76 7.47
N SER A 190 14.34 8.54 7.42
CA SER A 190 15.18 8.88 8.57
C SER A 190 14.49 9.71 9.66
N ASN A 191 13.33 10.34 9.36
CA ASN A 191 12.57 11.22 10.26
C ASN A 191 11.46 10.55 11.07
N LEU A 192 11.43 9.22 11.16
CA LEU A 192 10.42 8.43 11.86
C LEU A 192 10.05 8.94 13.24
N THR A 193 8.77 8.90 13.61
CA THR A 193 8.32 9.18 14.97
C THR A 193 8.66 8.02 15.90
N SER A 194 9.12 8.30 17.11
CA SER A 194 9.70 7.33 18.06
C SER A 194 8.75 6.22 18.52
N SER A 195 7.44 6.39 18.33
CA SER A 195 6.42 5.41 18.72
C SER A 195 6.31 4.20 17.80
N GLN A 196 6.89 4.26 16.58
CA GLN A 196 6.61 3.33 15.50
C GLN A 196 7.66 2.24 15.29
N PHE A 197 8.81 2.30 16.00
CA PHE A 197 9.92 1.41 15.70
C PHE A 197 10.35 0.55 16.90
N ARG A 198 9.99 -0.72 16.92
CA ARG A 198 10.66 -1.78 17.70
C ARG A 198 11.04 -2.93 16.77
N HIS A 199 12.28 -2.94 16.35
CA HIS A 199 12.84 -4.10 15.67
C HIS A 199 13.11 -5.21 16.70
N ARG A 200 12.47 -6.36 16.49
CA ARG A 200 12.82 -7.59 17.21
C ARG A 200 14.07 -8.17 16.53
N GLN A 201 15.24 -7.95 17.11
CA GLN A 201 16.40 -8.79 16.81
C GLN A 201 16.09 -10.20 17.35
N SER A 202 15.52 -11.05 16.53
CA SER A 202 15.49 -12.48 16.79
C SER A 202 16.78 -13.09 16.24
N SER A 203 17.76 -13.22 17.09
CA SER A 203 18.84 -14.20 16.92
C SER A 203 18.20 -15.59 16.98
N SER A 204 18.05 -16.24 15.87
CA SER A 204 18.06 -17.66 15.55
C SER A 204 16.92 -18.11 14.63
N PRO A 205 17.27 -18.90 13.57
CA PRO A 205 16.28 -19.51 12.71
C PRO A 205 15.78 -20.79 13.40
N ARG A 206 14.60 -20.77 14.01
CA ARG A 206 13.90 -22.01 14.36
C ARG A 206 12.58 -22.09 13.66
N SER A 207 12.57 -23.02 12.72
CA SER A 207 11.42 -23.63 12.08
C SER A 207 10.29 -23.90 13.06
N SER A 208 9.14 -23.32 12.79
CA SER A 208 7.83 -23.97 12.89
C SER A 208 6.76 -22.90 12.67
N PHE A 209 6.25 -22.86 11.46
CA PHE A 209 5.03 -22.15 11.13
C PHE A 209 3.87 -22.90 11.76
N ARG A 210 3.58 -22.58 12.98
CA ARG A 210 2.38 -23.04 13.69
C ARG A 210 1.46 -21.85 13.83
N SER A 211 0.33 -21.91 13.12
CA SER A 211 -0.84 -21.09 13.36
C SER A 211 -1.18 -21.15 14.87
N SER A 212 -0.75 -20.15 15.59
CA SER A 212 -1.25 -19.89 16.92
C SER A 212 -1.53 -18.39 17.02
N ARG A 213 -2.81 -18.07 17.20
CA ARG A 213 -3.24 -16.80 17.77
C ARG A 213 -2.49 -16.63 19.10
N SER A 214 -1.32 -16.02 19.08
CA SER A 214 -0.66 -15.55 20.28
C SER A 214 -0.85 -14.05 20.36
N SER A 215 -1.65 -13.66 21.35
CA SER A 215 -1.80 -12.34 21.90
C SER A 215 -0.47 -11.81 22.44
N ASN A 216 0.41 -11.34 21.58
CA ASN A 216 1.55 -10.53 21.96
C ASN A 216 1.63 -9.40 20.94
N SER A 217 0.88 -8.35 21.21
CA SER A 217 0.92 -7.07 20.52
C SER A 217 2.33 -6.49 20.66
N ASP A 218 3.15 -6.68 19.66
CA ASP A 218 4.41 -5.96 19.57
C ASP A 218 4.07 -4.49 19.26
N PRO A 219 4.39 -3.53 20.16
CA PRO A 219 3.98 -2.13 20.00
C PRO A 219 4.72 -1.39 18.86
N SER A 220 5.57 -2.06 18.10
CA SER A 220 6.24 -1.49 16.93
C SER A 220 5.38 -1.47 15.66
N GLY A 221 4.43 -2.35 15.56
CA GLY A 221 3.38 -2.33 14.56
C GLY A 221 3.76 -2.44 13.10
N ILE A 222 5.02 -2.58 12.75
CA ILE A 222 5.49 -2.74 11.38
C ILE A 222 6.13 -4.12 11.24
N ALA A 223 5.47 -5.01 10.51
CA ALA A 223 5.95 -6.37 10.31
C ALA A 223 7.17 -6.42 9.36
N PHE A 224 7.14 -5.58 8.33
CA PHE A 224 8.18 -5.50 7.32
C PHE A 224 8.62 -4.04 7.11
N PRO A 225 9.64 -3.59 7.86
CA PRO A 225 10.21 -2.27 7.70
C PRO A 225 11.11 -2.23 6.47
N VAL A 226 10.91 -1.26 5.58
CA VAL A 226 11.73 -1.04 4.39
C VAL A 226 12.35 0.36 4.48
N PRO A 227 13.62 0.49 4.86
CA PRO A 227 14.28 1.78 4.91
C PRO A 227 14.38 2.39 3.51
N GLY A 228 13.97 3.65 3.36
CA GLY A 228 14.02 4.31 2.07
C GLY A 228 13.34 5.67 2.07
N ASN A 229 13.59 6.44 1.02
CA ASN A 229 13.03 7.77 0.82
C ASN A 229 11.52 7.71 0.54
N ASP A 230 10.73 8.43 1.31
CA ASP A 230 9.29 8.56 1.15
C ASP A 230 8.83 9.90 0.54
N ASP A 231 9.79 10.78 0.14
CA ASP A 231 9.54 12.09 -0.46
C ASP A 231 9.69 12.09 -1.99
N ALA A 232 10.65 11.32 -2.52
CA ALA A 232 10.95 11.30 -3.94
C ALA A 232 9.88 10.54 -4.71
N SER A 233 9.16 11.19 -5.62
CA SER A 233 8.09 10.57 -6.43
C SER A 233 8.58 9.35 -7.22
N ARG A 234 9.85 9.37 -7.70
CA ARG A 234 10.45 8.23 -8.41
C ARG A 234 10.67 7.03 -7.48
N ALA A 235 11.14 7.27 -6.24
CA ALA A 235 11.32 6.21 -5.27
C ALA A 235 9.97 5.61 -4.84
N ILE A 236 8.98 6.46 -4.57
CA ILE A 236 7.63 6.02 -4.22
C ILE A 236 7.04 5.16 -5.34
N ARG A 237 7.15 5.61 -6.61
CA ARG A 237 6.66 4.85 -7.76
C ARG A 237 7.36 3.49 -7.88
N LEU A 238 8.68 3.44 -7.73
CA LEU A 238 9.43 2.19 -7.75
C LEU A 238 8.94 1.20 -6.69
N TYR A 239 8.67 1.67 -5.46
CA TYR A 239 8.14 0.80 -4.40
C TYR A 239 6.72 0.32 -4.70
N THR A 240 5.84 1.22 -5.12
CA THR A 240 4.44 0.88 -5.42
C THR A 240 4.33 -0.07 -6.60
N ASP A 241 5.13 0.13 -7.65
CA ASP A 241 5.16 -0.73 -8.83
C ASP A 241 5.68 -2.13 -8.49
N ALA A 242 6.76 -2.23 -7.70
CA ALA A 242 7.28 -3.50 -7.25
C ALA A 242 6.27 -4.30 -6.39
N VAL A 243 5.52 -3.61 -5.52
CA VAL A 243 4.44 -4.25 -4.74
C VAL A 243 3.28 -4.67 -5.66
N ALA A 244 2.89 -3.85 -6.64
CA ALA A 244 1.86 -4.19 -7.61
C ALA A 244 2.25 -5.41 -8.46
N GLU A 245 3.50 -5.51 -8.86
CA GLU A 245 4.06 -6.67 -9.56
C GLU A 245 4.04 -7.92 -8.68
N ALA A 246 4.45 -7.81 -7.41
CA ALA A 246 4.37 -8.90 -6.45
C ALA A 246 2.93 -9.41 -6.26
N VAL A 247 1.95 -8.51 -6.24
CA VAL A 247 0.53 -8.85 -6.21
C VAL A 247 0.11 -9.57 -7.50
N SER A 248 0.52 -9.09 -8.66
CA SER A 248 0.21 -9.70 -9.96
C SER A 248 0.78 -11.12 -10.05
N ASN A 249 2.03 -11.31 -9.62
CA ASN A 249 2.68 -12.63 -9.55
C ASN A 249 1.96 -13.57 -8.56
N GLY A 250 1.46 -13.03 -7.44
CA GLY A 250 0.64 -13.79 -6.49
C GLY A 250 -0.68 -14.26 -7.09
N ARG A 251 -1.35 -13.40 -7.88
CA ARG A 251 -2.63 -13.74 -8.56
C ARG A 251 -2.44 -14.79 -9.63
N THR A 252 -1.41 -14.70 -10.47
CA THR A 252 -1.12 -15.71 -11.48
C THR A 252 -0.81 -17.07 -10.84
N GLY A 253 -0.06 -17.09 -9.74
CA GLY A 253 0.19 -18.31 -8.98
C GLY A 253 -1.09 -18.90 -8.37
N ASN A 254 -2.03 -18.07 -7.91
CA ASN A 254 -3.33 -18.51 -7.39
C ASN A 254 -4.21 -19.11 -8.51
N ALA A 255 -4.31 -18.45 -9.67
CA ALA A 255 -5.07 -18.92 -10.83
C ALA A 255 -4.52 -20.26 -11.34
N ALA A 256 -3.19 -20.39 -11.44
CA ALA A 256 -2.55 -21.67 -11.80
C ALA A 256 -2.84 -22.79 -10.79
N ALA A 257 -2.88 -22.48 -9.49
CA ALA A 257 -3.21 -23.44 -8.44
C ALA A 257 -4.68 -23.88 -8.47
N ARG A 258 -5.58 -23.03 -8.99
CA ARG A 258 -7.02 -23.33 -9.16
C ARG A 258 -7.36 -24.03 -10.49
N GLY A 259 -6.37 -24.21 -11.38
CA GLY A 259 -6.57 -24.79 -12.69
C GLY A 259 -7.35 -23.90 -13.68
N GLU A 260 -7.43 -22.60 -13.39
CA GLU A 260 -8.01 -21.61 -14.31
C GLU A 260 -7.00 -21.36 -15.44
N ASP A 261 -7.43 -21.64 -16.69
CA ASP A 261 -6.60 -21.43 -17.89
C ASP A 261 -6.46 -19.92 -18.14
N ILE A 262 -5.29 -19.39 -17.86
CA ILE A 262 -4.94 -17.96 -18.05
C ILE A 262 -4.66 -17.66 -19.54
N GLY A 263 -4.66 -18.69 -20.42
CA GLY A 263 -4.30 -18.60 -21.83
C GLY A 263 -5.38 -18.05 -22.76
N SER A 264 -6.61 -17.82 -22.28
CA SER A 264 -7.74 -17.45 -23.17
C SER A 264 -8.11 -15.96 -23.15
N MET A 265 -7.33 -15.08 -22.59
CA MET A 265 -7.60 -13.63 -22.62
C MET A 265 -6.71 -12.89 -23.64
N ALA A 266 -7.38 -12.49 -24.73
CA ALA A 266 -7.03 -11.49 -25.74
C ALA A 266 -6.03 -11.92 -26.82
N GLU A 267 -6.57 -12.41 -27.93
CA GLU A 267 -5.97 -12.16 -29.23
C GLU A 267 -5.78 -10.64 -29.43
N PRO A 268 -4.58 -10.18 -29.87
CA PRO A 268 -4.41 -8.79 -30.24
C PRO A 268 -5.32 -8.47 -31.44
N PRO A 269 -5.89 -7.26 -31.51
CA PRO A 269 -6.71 -6.88 -32.65
C PRO A 269 -5.90 -7.01 -33.94
N ALA A 270 -6.46 -7.69 -34.94
CA ALA A 270 -5.88 -7.89 -36.24
C ALA A 270 -5.50 -6.52 -36.83
N GLU A 271 -4.24 -6.35 -37.23
CA GLU A 271 -3.78 -5.20 -37.99
C GLU A 271 -4.61 -5.09 -39.26
N VAL A 272 -5.34 -4.00 -39.41
CA VAL A 272 -6.02 -3.65 -40.67
C VAL A 272 -4.92 -3.33 -41.69
N ALA A 273 -4.71 -4.23 -42.64
CA ALA A 273 -3.85 -4.01 -43.77
C ALA A 273 -4.36 -2.75 -44.52
N LEU A 274 -3.53 -1.72 -44.53
CA LEU A 274 -3.68 -0.58 -45.44
C LEU A 274 -3.32 -1.09 -46.83
N GLU A 275 -4.31 -1.40 -47.64
CA GLU A 275 -4.14 -1.53 -49.09
C GLU A 275 -3.88 -0.15 -49.68
N ALA A 276 -2.86 -0.10 -50.54
CA ALA A 276 -2.33 1.04 -51.26
C ALA A 276 -3.30 1.61 -52.31
#